data_1238bd32821a1007662d666a32836220
#
_entry.id   1238bd32821a1007662d666a32836220
#
_cell.length_a   1.000
_cell.length_b   1.000
_cell.length_c   1.000
_cell.angle_alpha   90.00
_cell.angle_beta   90.00
_cell.angle_gamma   90.00
#
_symmetry.space_group_name_H-M   'P 1'
#
loop_
_entity.id
_entity.type
_entity.pdbx_description
1 polymer ?
#
loop_
_entity_poly.entity_id
_entity_poly.type
_entity_poly.pdbx_seq_one_letter_code
_entity_poly.pdbx_strand_id
1 'polypeptide(L)'
;MVAVGKEAQQMHGKENENIRTIRPLRQGVIADFNAAEMMIRGLVSKACSKNRWFNPSMRMVVGIPSGSTEVEIRAVRDSSEHAGGRDVYMLYEPMAAALGIGIDVVAPEGNMIVDIGGGTTEIAGIVSNKSIQIAGDDLTNDIQEHMRRVHNVRVGERTAEQIKMNVGSALTDLENPPADFIVRGPNVMTALPMEVPVSYQEISHCIEKSISKIETAVLAALEQTPPELYADIVKNGIYLAGGGALLRGLDKRLTDKIGIQFHIAEDPLLAVAKGTGVALKNIHNFLFLIR
;
A
#
# COMPACT_ATOMS: atom_id res chain seq x y z
N MET A 1 8.55 20.78 12.35
CA MET A 1 8.67 19.34 11.99
C MET A 1 10.03 18.82 12.43
N VAL A 2 10.08 17.73 13.20
CA VAL A 2 11.33 17.16 13.74
C VAL A 2 11.86 16.10 12.78
N ALA A 3 11.00 15.24 12.25
CA ALA A 3 11.35 14.16 11.33
C ALA A 3 10.23 13.90 10.32
N VAL A 4 10.57 13.25 9.19
CA VAL A 4 9.62 12.83 8.16
C VAL A 4 10.05 11.50 7.54
N GLY A 5 9.05 10.70 7.11
CA GLY A 5 9.28 9.39 6.51
C GLY A 5 9.72 8.35 7.55
N LYS A 6 10.71 7.52 7.20
CA LYS A 6 11.16 6.38 8.01
C LYS A 6 11.58 6.77 9.44
N GLU A 7 12.21 7.93 9.60
CA GLU A 7 12.61 8.44 10.93
C GLU A 7 11.38 8.74 11.79
N ALA A 8 10.36 9.41 11.25
CA ALA A 8 9.11 9.68 11.96
C ALA A 8 8.35 8.38 12.28
N GLN A 9 8.33 7.42 11.36
CA GLN A 9 7.74 6.11 11.58
C GLN A 9 8.40 5.36 12.75
N GLN A 10 9.73 5.50 12.94
CA GLN A 10 10.44 4.87 14.05
C GLN A 10 10.08 5.49 15.42
N MET A 11 9.58 6.74 15.43
CA MET A 11 9.13 7.43 16.63
C MET A 11 7.68 7.09 16.99
N HIS A 12 6.90 6.55 16.06
CA HIS A 12 5.49 6.22 16.28
C HIS A 12 5.33 5.21 17.42
N GLY A 13 4.41 5.50 18.34
CA GLY A 13 4.20 4.73 19.58
C GLY A 13 5.26 4.95 20.67
N LYS A 14 6.19 5.92 20.50
CA LYS A 14 7.22 6.31 21.45
C LYS A 14 7.20 7.81 21.73
N GLU A 15 6.04 8.40 21.64
CA GLU A 15 5.81 9.83 21.76
C GLU A 15 5.93 10.29 23.21
N ASN A 16 6.21 11.57 23.39
CA ASN A 16 6.20 12.24 24.69
C ASN A 16 5.37 13.55 24.60
N GLU A 17 5.26 14.29 25.70
CA GLU A 17 4.46 15.52 25.77
C GLU A 17 4.85 16.58 24.71
N ASN A 18 6.09 16.57 24.24
CA ASN A 18 6.63 17.57 23.30
C ASN A 18 6.73 17.08 21.85
N ILE A 19 6.59 15.78 21.62
CA ILE A 19 6.74 15.17 20.30
C ILE A 19 5.56 14.26 20.02
N ARG A 20 4.83 14.58 18.95
CA ARG A 20 3.70 13.79 18.46
C ARG A 20 3.97 13.33 17.03
N THR A 21 3.70 12.07 16.73
CA THR A 21 3.72 11.55 15.36
C THR A 21 2.31 11.60 14.76
N ILE A 22 2.24 11.99 13.51
CA ILE A 22 0.97 12.09 12.77
C ILE A 22 1.09 11.24 11.51
N ARG A 23 0.11 10.39 11.26
CA ARG A 23 -0.12 9.74 9.97
C ARG A 23 -1.08 10.61 9.16
N PRO A 24 -0.60 11.43 8.22
CA PRO A 24 -1.45 12.38 7.51
C PRO A 24 -2.38 11.70 6.50
N LEU A 25 -2.05 10.49 6.08
CA LEU A 25 -2.84 9.67 5.16
C LEU A 25 -3.44 8.48 5.91
N ARG A 26 -4.73 8.22 5.70
CA ARG A 26 -5.44 7.03 6.19
C ARG A 26 -6.40 6.54 5.13
N GLN A 27 -6.45 5.23 4.93
CA GLN A 27 -7.34 4.61 3.93
C GLN A 27 -7.23 5.26 2.54
N GLY A 28 -6.00 5.59 2.13
CA GLY A 28 -5.71 6.19 0.83
C GLY A 28 -6.03 7.69 0.71
N VAL A 29 -6.58 8.35 1.73
CA VAL A 29 -6.99 9.76 1.67
C VAL A 29 -6.24 10.63 2.68
N ILE A 30 -6.22 11.95 2.42
CA ILE A 30 -5.63 12.93 3.34
C ILE A 30 -6.57 13.11 4.54
N ALA A 31 -6.13 12.66 5.72
CA ALA A 31 -6.84 12.82 6.98
C ALA A 31 -6.45 14.11 7.73
N ASP A 32 -5.24 14.62 7.48
CA ASP A 32 -4.73 15.87 8.05
C ASP A 32 -3.96 16.63 6.96
N PHE A 33 -4.59 17.69 6.43
CA PHE A 33 -4.06 18.50 5.34
C PHE A 33 -2.73 19.17 5.69
N ASN A 34 -2.64 19.78 6.87
CA ASN A 34 -1.42 20.48 7.29
C ASN A 34 -0.26 19.50 7.48
N ALA A 35 -0.51 18.35 8.07
CA ALA A 35 0.51 17.33 8.24
C ALA A 35 0.92 16.70 6.89
N ALA A 36 0.00 16.54 5.92
CA ALA A 36 0.28 16.07 4.58
C ALA A 36 1.19 17.07 3.82
N GLU A 37 0.85 18.35 3.84
CA GLU A 37 1.68 19.41 3.25
C GLU A 37 3.09 19.42 3.86
N MET A 38 3.19 19.37 5.18
CA MET A 38 4.48 19.32 5.88
C MET A 38 5.28 18.08 5.51
N MET A 39 4.63 16.93 5.38
CA MET A 39 5.26 15.68 4.98
C MET A 39 5.81 15.77 3.56
N ILE A 40 5.00 16.21 2.59
CA ILE A 40 5.42 16.36 1.18
C ILE A 40 6.60 17.33 1.10
N ARG A 41 6.50 18.51 1.73
CA ARG A 41 7.57 19.51 1.78
C ARG A 41 8.86 18.95 2.38
N GLY A 42 8.76 18.17 3.45
CA GLY A 42 9.90 17.54 4.09
C GLY A 42 10.57 16.46 3.22
N LEU A 43 9.76 15.64 2.51
CA LEU A 43 10.27 14.63 1.58
C LEU A 43 10.93 15.28 0.35
N VAL A 44 10.32 16.31 -0.23
CA VAL A 44 10.90 17.10 -1.32
C VAL A 44 12.23 17.71 -0.90
N SER A 45 12.29 18.30 0.30
CA SER A 45 13.54 18.88 0.83
C SER A 45 14.66 17.83 1.02
N LYS A 46 14.29 16.57 1.39
CA LYS A 46 15.26 15.47 1.47
C LYS A 46 15.71 14.98 0.08
N ALA A 47 14.82 14.96 -0.90
CA ALA A 47 15.11 14.52 -2.27
C ALA A 47 15.92 15.54 -3.07
N CYS A 48 15.65 16.84 -2.86
CA CYS A 48 16.34 17.91 -3.54
C CYS A 48 17.64 18.27 -2.81
N SER A 49 18.77 18.26 -3.53
CA SER A 49 20.09 18.59 -2.97
C SER A 49 20.11 20.00 -2.36
N LYS A 50 20.73 20.14 -1.19
CA LYS A 50 20.83 21.37 -0.39
C LYS A 50 21.55 22.56 -1.06
N ASN A 51 22.19 22.37 -2.22
CA ASN A 51 23.06 23.37 -2.87
C ASN A 51 22.36 24.10 -4.03
N ARG A 52 21.07 24.44 -3.93
CA ARG A 52 20.39 25.19 -4.98
C ARG A 52 20.30 26.68 -4.61
N TRP A 53 21.05 27.49 -5.32
CA TRP A 53 20.96 28.98 -5.31
C TRP A 53 19.64 29.49 -5.89
N PHE A 54 18.89 28.67 -6.62
CA PHE A 54 17.61 28.99 -7.22
C PHE A 54 16.59 27.90 -6.83
N ASN A 55 15.38 28.30 -6.43
CA ASN A 55 14.22 27.43 -6.32
C ASN A 55 13.61 27.23 -7.73
N PRO A 56 13.99 26.20 -8.48
CA PRO A 56 13.36 25.97 -9.77
C PRO A 56 11.91 25.55 -9.52
N SER A 57 11.04 25.93 -10.43
CA SER A 57 9.67 25.46 -10.43
C SER A 57 9.68 23.94 -10.56
N MET A 58 9.03 23.25 -9.62
CA MET A 58 8.99 21.80 -9.60
C MET A 58 7.76 21.28 -10.35
N ARG A 59 7.95 20.30 -11.22
CA ARG A 59 6.88 19.46 -11.73
C ARG A 59 6.73 18.26 -10.84
N MET A 60 5.50 17.90 -10.52
CA MET A 60 5.18 16.75 -9.68
C MET A 60 4.17 15.86 -10.37
N VAL A 61 4.35 14.54 -10.25
CA VAL A 61 3.32 13.54 -10.54
C VAL A 61 3.02 12.83 -9.23
N VAL A 62 1.76 12.80 -8.85
CA VAL A 62 1.28 12.24 -7.57
C VAL A 62 0.33 11.09 -7.85
N GLY A 63 0.58 9.94 -7.21
CA GLY A 63 -0.34 8.82 -7.24
C GLY A 63 -1.58 9.12 -6.40
N ILE A 64 -2.75 8.76 -6.91
CA ILE A 64 -4.04 8.85 -6.21
C ILE A 64 -4.80 7.53 -6.36
N PRO A 65 -5.56 7.10 -5.33
CA PRO A 65 -6.43 5.94 -5.45
C PRO A 65 -7.48 6.13 -6.56
N SER A 66 -7.85 5.04 -7.24
CA SER A 66 -8.83 5.11 -8.35
C SER A 66 -10.23 5.49 -7.87
N GLY A 67 -10.55 5.23 -6.60
CA GLY A 67 -11.82 5.62 -5.97
C GLY A 67 -11.84 7.03 -5.39
N SER A 68 -10.81 7.87 -5.63
CA SER A 68 -10.74 9.21 -5.07
C SER A 68 -11.84 10.12 -5.60
N THR A 69 -12.48 10.86 -4.70
CA THR A 69 -13.46 11.91 -5.02
C THR A 69 -12.76 13.16 -5.55
N GLU A 70 -13.51 14.01 -6.26
CA GLU A 70 -12.97 15.30 -6.74
C GLU A 70 -12.43 16.19 -5.62
N VAL A 71 -13.03 16.11 -4.43
CA VAL A 71 -12.57 16.86 -3.24
C VAL A 71 -11.22 16.35 -2.76
N GLU A 72 -11.02 15.02 -2.71
CA GLU A 72 -9.76 14.40 -2.34
C GLU A 72 -8.67 14.67 -3.37
N ILE A 73 -8.99 14.59 -4.66
CA ILE A 73 -8.08 14.95 -5.76
C ILE A 73 -7.61 16.40 -5.63
N ARG A 74 -8.55 17.33 -5.34
CA ARG A 74 -8.22 18.74 -5.11
C ARG A 74 -7.34 18.90 -3.87
N ALA A 75 -7.64 18.20 -2.77
CA ALA A 75 -6.84 18.27 -1.55
C ALA A 75 -5.39 17.80 -1.78
N VAL A 76 -5.18 16.75 -2.58
CA VAL A 76 -3.85 16.27 -2.98
C VAL A 76 -3.12 17.31 -3.83
N ARG A 77 -3.83 17.91 -4.80
CA ARG A 77 -3.27 18.99 -5.65
C ARG A 77 -2.82 20.16 -4.80
N ASP A 78 -3.73 20.71 -3.99
CA ASP A 78 -3.47 21.90 -3.16
C ASP A 78 -2.29 21.65 -2.20
N SER A 79 -2.24 20.47 -1.56
CA SER A 79 -1.12 20.07 -0.68
C SER A 79 0.21 20.03 -1.44
N SER A 80 0.20 19.55 -2.69
CA SER A 80 1.39 19.43 -3.52
C SER A 80 1.87 20.80 -4.05
N GLU A 81 0.93 21.66 -4.42
CA GLU A 81 1.24 23.06 -4.83
C GLU A 81 1.80 23.85 -3.65
N HIS A 82 1.18 23.76 -2.47
CA HIS A 82 1.69 24.39 -1.24
C HIS A 82 3.07 23.86 -0.83
N ALA A 83 3.37 22.60 -1.15
CA ALA A 83 4.69 22.03 -0.92
C ALA A 83 5.76 22.49 -1.94
N GLY A 84 5.37 23.29 -2.96
CA GLY A 84 6.26 23.89 -3.93
C GLY A 84 6.12 23.34 -5.36
N GLY A 85 5.11 22.52 -5.63
CA GLY A 85 4.75 22.11 -6.99
C GLY A 85 4.19 23.26 -7.79
N ARG A 86 4.72 23.52 -8.99
CA ARG A 86 4.16 24.51 -9.92
C ARG A 86 3.21 23.86 -10.93
N ASP A 87 3.64 22.74 -11.50
CA ASP A 87 2.83 21.92 -12.39
C ASP A 87 2.61 20.58 -11.69
N VAL A 88 1.42 20.35 -11.16
CA VAL A 88 1.05 19.11 -10.46
C VAL A 88 0.14 18.31 -11.36
N TYR A 89 0.53 17.07 -11.59
CA TYR A 89 -0.23 16.07 -12.33
C TYR A 89 -0.58 14.92 -11.38
N MET A 90 -1.76 14.36 -11.54
CA MET A 90 -2.19 13.19 -10.79
C MET A 90 -2.32 11.99 -11.72
N LEU A 91 -2.00 10.84 -11.18
CA LEU A 91 -2.03 9.57 -11.86
C LEU A 91 -2.66 8.54 -10.92
N TYR A 92 -3.61 7.76 -11.40
CA TYR A 92 -4.16 6.68 -10.59
C TYR A 92 -3.11 5.66 -10.20
N GLU A 93 -3.09 5.27 -8.92
CA GLU A 93 -2.07 4.38 -8.34
C GLU A 93 -1.87 3.08 -9.14
N PRO A 94 -2.92 2.34 -9.56
CA PRO A 94 -2.71 1.13 -10.33
C PRO A 94 -2.10 1.39 -11.72
N MET A 95 -2.41 2.53 -12.34
CA MET A 95 -1.78 2.93 -13.60
C MET A 95 -0.30 3.28 -13.39
N ALA A 96 -0.01 3.97 -12.28
CA ALA A 96 1.37 4.24 -11.89
C ALA A 96 2.10 2.92 -11.60
N ALA A 97 1.49 1.99 -10.87
CA ALA A 97 2.09 0.69 -10.58
C ALA A 97 2.41 -0.09 -11.88
N ALA A 98 1.47 -0.11 -12.85
CA ALA A 98 1.67 -0.74 -14.15
C ALA A 98 2.88 -0.17 -14.91
N LEU A 99 2.96 1.17 -14.99
CA LEU A 99 4.14 1.85 -15.56
C LEU A 99 5.43 1.51 -14.82
N GLY A 100 5.37 1.41 -13.49
CA GLY A 100 6.52 1.16 -12.63
C GLY A 100 7.09 -0.24 -12.75
N ILE A 101 6.27 -1.22 -13.11
CA ILE A 101 6.69 -2.61 -13.38
C ILE A 101 6.96 -2.87 -14.85
N GLY A 102 6.84 -1.84 -15.71
CA GLY A 102 7.18 -1.93 -17.13
C GLY A 102 6.07 -2.44 -18.04
N ILE A 103 4.81 -2.47 -17.59
CA ILE A 103 3.67 -2.78 -18.47
C ILE A 103 3.46 -1.61 -19.42
N ASP A 104 3.29 -1.92 -20.70
CA ASP A 104 2.88 -0.92 -21.70
C ASP A 104 1.38 -0.65 -21.55
N VAL A 105 1.06 0.43 -20.86
CA VAL A 105 -0.32 0.85 -20.59
C VAL A 105 -1.05 1.44 -21.80
N VAL A 106 -0.34 1.63 -22.91
CA VAL A 106 -0.90 2.17 -24.16
C VAL A 106 -1.21 1.03 -25.15
N ALA A 107 -0.60 -0.13 -24.96
CA ALA A 107 -0.86 -1.30 -25.80
C ALA A 107 -2.31 -1.78 -25.63
N PRO A 108 -2.98 -2.18 -26.73
CA PRO A 108 -4.35 -2.70 -26.67
C PRO A 108 -4.39 -4.17 -26.21
N GLU A 109 -3.73 -4.47 -25.10
CA GLU A 109 -3.67 -5.81 -24.49
C GLU A 109 -4.26 -5.80 -23.10
N GLY A 110 -5.06 -6.82 -22.77
CA GLY A 110 -5.63 -6.99 -21.43
C GLY A 110 -4.55 -7.27 -20.39
N ASN A 111 -4.27 -6.30 -19.53
CA ASN A 111 -3.43 -6.47 -18.34
C ASN A 111 -4.23 -6.15 -17.09
N MET A 112 -3.96 -6.86 -16.00
CA MET A 112 -4.56 -6.58 -14.69
C MET A 112 -3.47 -6.47 -13.63
N ILE A 113 -3.62 -5.46 -12.78
CA ILE A 113 -2.77 -5.22 -11.62
C ILE A 113 -3.62 -5.14 -10.36
N VAL A 114 -3.11 -5.71 -9.29
CA VAL A 114 -3.67 -5.61 -7.94
C VAL A 114 -2.61 -4.97 -7.05
N ASP A 115 -2.83 -3.71 -6.71
CA ASP A 115 -1.94 -2.96 -5.81
C ASP A 115 -2.52 -2.98 -4.39
N ILE A 116 -1.86 -3.69 -3.49
CA ILE A 116 -2.27 -3.83 -2.10
C ILE A 116 -1.40 -2.91 -1.25
N GLY A 117 -1.91 -1.70 -1.03
CA GLY A 117 -1.25 -0.68 -0.23
C GLY A 117 -1.39 -0.88 1.29
N GLY A 118 -1.25 0.22 2.04
CA GLY A 118 -1.54 0.25 3.48
C GLY A 118 -3.03 0.36 3.77
N GLY A 119 -3.72 1.30 3.13
CA GLY A 119 -5.12 1.64 3.39
C GLY A 119 -6.11 1.17 2.34
N THR A 120 -5.66 0.93 1.10
CA THR A 120 -6.51 0.53 -0.03
C THR A 120 -5.89 -0.62 -0.80
N THR A 121 -6.75 -1.44 -1.39
CA THR A 121 -6.40 -2.38 -2.45
C THR A 121 -7.05 -1.92 -3.74
N GLU A 122 -6.21 -1.62 -4.73
CA GLU A 122 -6.61 -1.14 -6.05
C GLU A 122 -6.48 -2.28 -7.06
N ILE A 123 -7.57 -2.57 -7.76
CA ILE A 123 -7.61 -3.59 -8.81
C ILE A 123 -7.94 -2.89 -10.10
N ALA A 124 -7.00 -2.87 -11.04
CA ALA A 124 -7.20 -2.21 -12.31
C ALA A 124 -6.86 -3.11 -13.49
N GLY A 125 -7.78 -3.13 -14.45
CA GLY A 125 -7.58 -3.55 -15.82
C GLY A 125 -7.75 -2.35 -16.76
N ILE A 126 -7.60 -2.56 -18.06
CA ILE A 126 -7.72 -1.47 -19.06
C ILE A 126 -9.08 -0.76 -19.01
N VAL A 127 -10.15 -1.50 -18.71
CA VAL A 127 -11.54 -0.98 -18.75
C VAL A 127 -12.26 -1.09 -17.40
N SER A 128 -11.67 -1.68 -16.39
CA SER A 128 -12.29 -1.85 -15.09
C SER A 128 -11.33 -1.43 -13.98
N ASN A 129 -11.80 -0.54 -13.11
CA ASN A 129 -11.09 -0.14 -11.90
C ASN A 129 -11.97 -0.42 -10.70
N LYS A 130 -11.42 -1.06 -9.68
CA LYS A 130 -12.09 -1.29 -8.41
C LYS A 130 -11.15 -0.97 -7.27
N SER A 131 -11.61 -0.14 -6.35
CA SER A 131 -10.93 0.19 -5.12
C SER A 131 -11.71 -0.36 -3.94
N ILE A 132 -11.03 -0.98 -2.98
CA ILE A 132 -11.59 -1.38 -1.71
C ILE A 132 -10.72 -0.86 -0.56
N GLN A 133 -11.38 -0.47 0.53
CA GLN A 133 -10.72 0.01 1.75
C GLN A 133 -10.36 -1.17 2.68
N ILE A 134 -9.68 -2.17 2.14
CA ILE A 134 -9.15 -3.32 2.88
C ILE A 134 -7.76 -3.59 2.35
N ALA A 135 -6.76 -3.44 3.22
CA ALA A 135 -5.36 -3.54 2.83
C ALA A 135 -4.46 -3.88 4.04
N GLY A 136 -3.19 -3.49 3.97
CA GLY A 136 -2.19 -3.81 4.98
C GLY A 136 -2.53 -3.37 6.40
N ASP A 137 -3.22 -2.24 6.57
CA ASP A 137 -3.62 -1.70 7.88
C ASP A 137 -4.72 -2.57 8.52
N ASP A 138 -5.64 -3.13 7.71
CA ASP A 138 -6.67 -4.06 8.21
C ASP A 138 -6.05 -5.35 8.73
N LEU A 139 -5.08 -5.91 8.00
CA LEU A 139 -4.33 -7.08 8.45
C LEU A 139 -3.59 -6.80 9.77
N THR A 140 -3.04 -5.60 9.91
CA THR A 140 -2.35 -5.17 11.14
C THR A 140 -3.34 -5.04 12.31
N ASN A 141 -4.54 -4.50 12.05
CA ASN A 141 -5.60 -4.37 13.05
C ASN A 141 -6.15 -5.74 13.47
N ASP A 142 -6.35 -6.65 12.51
CA ASP A 142 -6.76 -8.04 12.82
C ASP A 142 -5.77 -8.70 13.77
N ILE A 143 -4.46 -8.54 13.52
CA ILE A 143 -3.39 -9.06 14.39
C ILE A 143 -3.42 -8.40 15.77
N GLN A 144 -3.58 -7.08 15.85
CA GLN A 144 -3.68 -6.38 17.14
C GLN A 144 -4.84 -6.90 17.99
N GLU A 145 -6.00 -7.08 17.36
CA GLU A 145 -7.20 -7.58 18.04
C GLU A 145 -7.03 -9.05 18.45
N HIS A 146 -6.41 -9.86 17.59
CA HIS A 146 -6.08 -11.26 17.90
C HIS A 146 -5.16 -11.37 19.11
N MET A 147 -4.06 -10.63 19.15
CA MET A 147 -3.13 -10.62 20.29
C MET A 147 -3.84 -10.24 21.60
N ARG A 148 -4.75 -9.27 21.55
CA ARG A 148 -5.54 -8.87 22.72
C ARG A 148 -6.53 -9.94 23.16
N ARG A 149 -7.24 -10.59 22.22
CA ARG A 149 -8.35 -11.51 22.53
C ARG A 149 -7.87 -12.91 22.89
N VAL A 150 -6.86 -13.42 22.18
CA VAL A 150 -6.39 -14.81 22.32
C VAL A 150 -5.29 -14.91 23.36
N HIS A 151 -4.31 -14.01 23.27
CA HIS A 151 -3.13 -14.04 24.15
C HIS A 151 -3.22 -13.12 25.37
N ASN A 152 -4.26 -12.26 25.46
CA ASN A 152 -4.37 -11.24 26.48
C ASN A 152 -3.13 -10.30 26.53
N VAL A 153 -2.45 -10.07 25.40
CA VAL A 153 -1.31 -9.18 25.29
C VAL A 153 -1.69 -7.94 24.51
N ARG A 154 -1.40 -6.77 25.06
CA ARG A 154 -1.58 -5.50 24.37
C ARG A 154 -0.34 -5.18 23.54
N VAL A 155 -0.51 -5.11 22.22
CA VAL A 155 0.53 -4.69 21.27
C VAL A 155 0.15 -3.39 20.58
N GLY A 156 1.13 -2.55 20.31
CA GLY A 156 0.94 -1.36 19.46
C GLY A 156 0.90 -1.71 17.98
N GLU A 157 0.40 -0.77 17.15
CA GLU A 157 0.33 -0.91 15.68
C GLU A 157 1.67 -1.35 15.08
N ARG A 158 2.77 -0.74 15.51
CA ARG A 158 4.11 -1.09 15.04
C ARG A 158 4.50 -2.55 15.36
N THR A 159 4.15 -3.04 16.55
CA THR A 159 4.46 -4.43 16.92
C THR A 159 3.60 -5.41 16.09
N ALA A 160 2.32 -5.09 15.88
CA ALA A 160 1.45 -5.88 15.02
C ALA A 160 1.95 -5.92 13.56
N GLU A 161 2.43 -4.79 13.03
CA GLU A 161 3.08 -4.72 11.73
C GLU A 161 4.34 -5.60 11.68
N GLN A 162 5.16 -5.60 12.74
CA GLN A 162 6.31 -6.51 12.82
C GLN A 162 5.91 -7.98 12.85
N ILE A 163 4.84 -8.35 13.56
CA ILE A 163 4.28 -9.71 13.54
C ILE A 163 3.89 -10.07 12.10
N LYS A 164 3.12 -9.20 11.42
CA LYS A 164 2.73 -9.39 10.02
C LYS A 164 3.92 -9.62 9.10
N MET A 165 4.97 -8.80 9.22
CA MET A 165 6.17 -8.90 8.37
C MET A 165 6.99 -10.17 8.66
N ASN A 166 7.08 -10.61 9.91
CA ASN A 166 7.91 -11.76 10.30
C ASN A 166 7.21 -13.09 10.11
N VAL A 167 5.93 -13.20 10.50
CA VAL A 167 5.18 -14.46 10.49
C VAL A 167 3.83 -14.38 9.74
N GLY A 168 3.53 -13.25 9.08
CA GLY A 168 2.34 -13.14 8.24
C GLY A 168 2.41 -14.09 7.05
N SER A 169 1.30 -14.80 6.80
CA SER A 169 1.14 -15.71 5.68
C SER A 169 -0.32 -15.76 5.23
N ALA A 170 -0.55 -15.84 3.93
CA ALA A 170 -1.86 -16.11 3.37
C ALA A 170 -2.20 -17.63 3.33
N LEU A 171 -1.21 -18.48 3.63
CA LEU A 171 -1.33 -19.94 3.63
C LEU A 171 -0.99 -20.50 5.01
N THR A 172 -1.65 -21.60 5.37
CA THR A 172 -1.38 -22.37 6.59
C THR A 172 -0.32 -23.45 6.39
N ASP A 173 0.04 -23.75 5.15
CA ASP A 173 1.06 -24.71 4.76
C ASP A 173 2.07 -24.03 3.82
N LEU A 174 3.25 -23.74 4.35
CA LEU A 174 4.36 -23.15 3.63
C LEU A 174 5.50 -24.15 3.47
N GLU A 175 6.11 -24.22 2.31
CA GLU A 175 7.29 -25.06 2.05
C GLU A 175 8.48 -24.65 2.94
N ASN A 176 8.65 -23.35 3.17
CA ASN A 176 9.71 -22.79 4.02
C ASN A 176 9.07 -21.91 5.11
N PRO A 177 8.57 -22.51 6.20
CA PRO A 177 7.91 -21.74 7.25
C PRO A 177 8.90 -20.88 8.04
N PRO A 178 8.52 -19.65 8.38
CA PRO A 178 9.32 -18.82 9.29
C PRO A 178 9.29 -19.41 10.71
N ALA A 179 10.34 -19.13 11.50
CA ALA A 179 10.30 -19.42 12.93
C ALA A 179 9.27 -18.55 13.65
N ASP A 180 8.75 -19.05 14.76
CA ASP A 180 7.82 -18.30 15.60
C ASP A 180 8.40 -16.96 16.02
N PHE A 181 7.56 -15.94 16.01
CA PHE A 181 7.94 -14.59 16.43
C PHE A 181 7.58 -14.39 17.90
N ILE A 182 8.57 -14.04 18.74
CA ILE A 182 8.35 -13.78 20.15
C ILE A 182 7.84 -12.36 20.36
N VAL A 183 6.58 -12.26 20.73
CA VAL A 183 5.90 -10.98 21.04
C VAL A 183 6.06 -10.66 22.53
N ARG A 184 6.42 -9.41 22.80
CA ARG A 184 6.55 -8.88 24.17
C ARG A 184 5.56 -7.75 24.38
N GLY A 185 4.82 -7.80 25.47
CA GLY A 185 3.88 -6.76 25.82
C GLY A 185 3.28 -6.95 27.20
N PRO A 186 2.54 -5.93 27.71
CA PRO A 186 1.82 -6.07 28.96
C PRO A 186 0.59 -6.96 28.78
N ASN A 187 0.35 -7.82 29.76
CA ASN A 187 -0.91 -8.53 29.88
C ASN A 187 -2.06 -7.55 30.11
N VAL A 188 -3.16 -7.71 29.38
CA VAL A 188 -4.30 -6.77 29.43
C VAL A 188 -4.98 -6.75 30.80
N MET A 189 -5.00 -7.90 31.51
CA MET A 189 -5.68 -8.06 32.78
C MET A 189 -4.81 -7.67 33.98
N THR A 190 -3.53 -8.07 33.96
CA THR A 190 -2.63 -7.92 35.11
C THR A 190 -1.62 -6.78 34.97
N ALA A 191 -1.49 -6.21 33.76
CA ALA A 191 -0.45 -5.27 33.36
C ALA A 191 0.99 -5.78 33.50
N LEU A 192 1.20 -7.06 33.85
CA LEU A 192 2.52 -7.65 33.96
C LEU A 192 3.13 -7.94 32.58
N PRO A 193 4.46 -7.87 32.44
CA PRO A 193 5.13 -8.23 31.21
C PRO A 193 4.87 -9.69 30.82
N MET A 194 4.62 -9.93 29.54
CA MET A 194 4.45 -11.26 28.97
C MET A 194 5.29 -11.43 27.70
N GLU A 195 5.70 -12.65 27.45
CA GLU A 195 6.27 -13.10 26.18
C GLU A 195 5.40 -14.22 25.61
N VAL A 196 5.08 -14.11 24.33
CA VAL A 196 4.21 -15.10 23.64
C VAL A 196 4.84 -15.45 22.30
N PRO A 197 5.10 -16.74 22.01
CA PRO A 197 5.44 -17.18 20.67
C PRO A 197 4.19 -17.13 19.77
N VAL A 198 4.33 -16.60 18.58
CA VAL A 198 3.26 -16.50 17.59
C VAL A 198 3.70 -17.16 16.30
N SER A 199 2.96 -18.15 15.85
CA SER A 199 3.28 -18.89 14.63
C SER A 199 2.64 -18.26 13.38
N TYR A 200 3.18 -18.61 12.21
CA TYR A 200 2.61 -18.16 10.95
C TYR A 200 1.22 -18.78 10.67
N GLN A 201 0.96 -20.00 11.09
CA GLN A 201 -0.35 -20.64 10.97
C GLN A 201 -1.42 -19.87 11.74
N GLU A 202 -1.09 -19.46 12.96
CA GLU A 202 -1.98 -18.66 13.79
C GLU A 202 -2.31 -17.33 13.12
N ILE A 203 -1.30 -16.64 12.58
CA ILE A 203 -1.52 -15.36 11.89
C ILE A 203 -2.27 -15.55 10.58
N SER A 204 -2.03 -16.63 9.83
CA SER A 204 -2.80 -16.96 8.64
C SER A 204 -4.30 -17.07 8.94
N HIS A 205 -4.69 -17.79 10.00
CA HIS A 205 -6.07 -17.85 10.44
C HIS A 205 -6.63 -16.50 10.91
N CYS A 206 -5.79 -15.71 11.58
CA CYS A 206 -6.17 -14.39 12.08
C CYS A 206 -6.59 -13.43 10.96
N ILE A 207 -5.84 -13.38 9.87
CA ILE A 207 -6.06 -12.47 8.74
C ILE A 207 -6.95 -13.03 7.62
N GLU A 208 -7.44 -14.25 7.77
CA GLU A 208 -8.23 -14.99 6.78
C GLU A 208 -9.39 -14.19 6.23
N LYS A 209 -10.15 -13.52 7.11
CA LYS A 209 -11.32 -12.74 6.74
C LYS A 209 -10.98 -11.55 5.83
N SER A 210 -9.88 -10.86 6.11
CA SER A 210 -9.44 -9.71 5.33
C SER A 210 -8.88 -10.14 3.98
N ILE A 211 -8.14 -11.25 3.92
CA ILE A 211 -7.66 -11.84 2.66
C ILE A 211 -8.83 -12.27 1.77
N SER A 212 -9.85 -12.97 2.34
CA SER A 212 -11.03 -13.41 1.58
C SER A 212 -11.81 -12.24 0.94
N LYS A 213 -11.81 -11.07 1.56
CA LYS A 213 -12.43 -9.87 0.96
C LYS A 213 -11.61 -9.35 -0.25
N ILE A 214 -10.28 -9.42 -0.17
CA ILE A 214 -9.41 -9.08 -1.31
C ILE A 214 -9.68 -10.06 -2.47
N GLU A 215 -9.73 -11.37 -2.20
CA GLU A 215 -10.09 -12.40 -3.19
C GLU A 215 -11.42 -12.09 -3.88
N THR A 216 -12.45 -11.78 -3.08
CA THR A 216 -13.78 -11.44 -3.59
C THR A 216 -13.76 -10.19 -4.47
N ALA A 217 -12.96 -9.20 -4.11
CA ALA A 217 -12.83 -7.98 -4.91
C ALA A 217 -12.14 -8.24 -6.25
N VAL A 218 -11.11 -9.10 -6.28
CA VAL A 218 -10.45 -9.49 -7.53
C VAL A 218 -11.41 -10.25 -8.45
N LEU A 219 -12.14 -11.24 -7.92
CA LEU A 219 -13.15 -11.98 -8.69
C LEU A 219 -14.20 -11.05 -9.27
N ALA A 220 -14.72 -10.12 -8.47
CA ALA A 220 -15.73 -9.16 -8.95
C ALA A 220 -15.18 -8.18 -9.99
N ALA A 221 -13.88 -7.87 -10.01
CA ALA A 221 -13.26 -7.09 -11.07
C ALA A 221 -13.11 -7.91 -12.37
N LEU A 222 -12.75 -9.18 -12.24
CA LEU A 222 -12.67 -10.11 -13.38
C LEU A 222 -14.04 -10.35 -14.03
N GLU A 223 -15.10 -10.48 -13.24
CA GLU A 223 -16.48 -10.65 -13.74
C GLU A 223 -16.96 -9.47 -14.60
N GLN A 224 -16.43 -8.26 -14.34
CA GLN A 224 -16.74 -7.05 -15.08
C GLN A 224 -15.85 -6.84 -16.31
N THR A 225 -14.85 -7.69 -16.51
CA THR A 225 -13.88 -7.57 -17.60
C THR A 225 -14.47 -8.15 -18.89
N PRO A 226 -14.42 -7.44 -20.03
CA PRO A 226 -14.84 -7.95 -21.32
C PRO A 226 -14.10 -9.24 -21.72
N PRO A 227 -14.75 -10.19 -22.42
CA PRO A 227 -14.17 -11.50 -22.72
C PRO A 227 -12.82 -11.46 -23.44
N GLU A 228 -12.63 -10.52 -24.37
CA GLU A 228 -11.38 -10.38 -25.14
C GLU A 228 -10.22 -9.99 -24.22
N LEU A 229 -10.43 -9.02 -23.32
CA LEU A 229 -9.43 -8.60 -22.35
C LEU A 229 -9.20 -9.65 -21.27
N TYR A 230 -10.26 -10.39 -20.90
CA TYR A 230 -10.15 -11.51 -19.97
C TYR A 230 -9.23 -12.60 -20.52
N ALA A 231 -9.32 -12.93 -21.81
CA ALA A 231 -8.43 -13.89 -22.46
C ALA A 231 -6.95 -13.46 -22.39
N ASP A 232 -6.68 -12.17 -22.57
CA ASP A 232 -5.33 -11.63 -22.44
C ASP A 232 -4.83 -11.72 -20.98
N ILE A 233 -5.69 -11.39 -20.00
CA ILE A 233 -5.35 -11.49 -18.57
C ILE A 233 -5.03 -12.93 -18.18
N VAL A 234 -5.79 -13.91 -18.67
CA VAL A 234 -5.49 -15.34 -18.44
C VAL A 234 -4.13 -15.73 -18.99
N LYS A 235 -3.77 -15.20 -20.15
CA LYS A 235 -2.48 -15.46 -20.82
C LYS A 235 -1.31 -14.75 -20.13
N ASN A 236 -1.49 -13.48 -19.77
CA ASN A 236 -0.43 -12.61 -19.22
C ASN A 236 -0.26 -12.76 -17.72
N GLY A 237 -1.30 -13.27 -17.02
CA GLY A 237 -1.37 -13.29 -15.56
C GLY A 237 -1.77 -11.95 -14.97
N ILE A 238 -1.87 -11.90 -13.64
CA ILE A 238 -2.23 -10.73 -12.86
C ILE A 238 -1.02 -10.32 -12.04
N TYR A 239 -0.67 -9.03 -12.06
CA TYR A 239 0.49 -8.52 -11.34
C TYR A 239 0.10 -8.00 -9.95
N LEU A 240 0.88 -8.39 -8.93
CA LEU A 240 0.74 -7.91 -7.56
C LEU A 240 1.76 -6.80 -7.28
N ALA A 241 1.28 -5.65 -6.84
CA ALA A 241 2.07 -4.52 -6.39
C ALA A 241 1.70 -4.12 -4.95
N GLY A 242 2.38 -3.12 -4.41
CA GLY A 242 2.19 -2.66 -3.04
C GLY A 242 2.84 -3.54 -1.98
N GLY A 243 2.80 -3.06 -0.75
CA GLY A 243 3.40 -3.77 0.39
C GLY A 243 2.72 -5.09 0.73
N GLY A 244 1.40 -5.19 0.46
CA GLY A 244 0.62 -6.40 0.68
C GLY A 244 1.03 -7.56 -0.22
N ALA A 245 1.58 -7.29 -1.40
CA ALA A 245 2.12 -8.31 -2.31
C ALA A 245 3.26 -9.14 -1.69
N LEU A 246 3.91 -8.60 -0.65
CA LEU A 246 4.99 -9.28 0.08
C LEU A 246 4.49 -10.26 1.15
N LEU A 247 3.17 -10.35 1.36
CA LEU A 247 2.60 -11.34 2.29
C LEU A 247 2.86 -12.76 1.75
N ARG A 248 3.50 -13.61 2.56
CA ARG A 248 3.91 -14.96 2.14
C ARG A 248 2.74 -15.77 1.61
N GLY A 249 2.92 -16.35 0.43
CA GLY A 249 1.96 -17.25 -0.19
C GLY A 249 0.68 -16.58 -0.70
N LEU A 250 0.60 -15.25 -0.74
CA LEU A 250 -0.56 -14.54 -1.25
C LEU A 250 -0.76 -14.78 -2.75
N ASP A 251 0.32 -14.73 -3.51
CA ASP A 251 0.34 -15.05 -4.94
C ASP A 251 -0.17 -16.47 -5.24
N LYS A 252 0.34 -17.45 -4.51
CA LYS A 252 -0.09 -18.84 -4.63
C LYS A 252 -1.57 -19.01 -4.26
N ARG A 253 -1.98 -18.44 -3.14
CA ARG A 253 -3.37 -18.48 -2.69
C ARG A 253 -4.34 -17.88 -3.70
N LEU A 254 -4.01 -16.70 -4.25
CA LEU A 254 -4.83 -16.06 -5.27
C LEU A 254 -4.84 -16.87 -6.56
N THR A 255 -3.70 -17.42 -6.98
CA THR A 255 -3.60 -18.32 -8.14
C THR A 255 -4.48 -19.56 -7.98
N ASP A 256 -4.39 -20.23 -6.84
CA ASP A 256 -5.17 -21.45 -6.56
C ASP A 256 -6.68 -21.15 -6.50
N LYS A 257 -7.05 -19.99 -5.96
CA LYS A 257 -8.46 -19.60 -5.79
C LYS A 257 -9.12 -19.12 -7.08
N ILE A 258 -8.39 -18.39 -7.90
CA ILE A 258 -8.91 -17.67 -9.07
C ILE A 258 -8.64 -18.44 -10.37
N GLY A 259 -7.61 -19.30 -10.38
CA GLY A 259 -7.22 -20.08 -11.57
C GLY A 259 -6.44 -19.29 -12.61
N ILE A 260 -5.96 -18.10 -12.28
CA ILE A 260 -5.10 -17.26 -13.11
C ILE A 260 -3.79 -17.05 -12.36
N GLN A 261 -2.64 -17.11 -13.09
CA GLN A 261 -1.34 -16.92 -12.47
C GLN A 261 -1.17 -15.50 -11.92
N PHE A 262 -0.73 -15.38 -10.66
CA PHE A 262 -0.35 -14.12 -10.04
C PHE A 262 1.17 -13.98 -10.00
N HIS A 263 1.67 -12.80 -10.37
CA HIS A 263 3.09 -12.46 -10.42
C HIS A 263 3.39 -11.32 -9.45
N ILE A 264 4.28 -11.54 -8.50
CA ILE A 264 4.74 -10.46 -7.61
C ILE A 264 5.69 -9.57 -8.42
N ALA A 265 5.45 -8.26 -8.42
CA ALA A 265 6.36 -7.28 -9.05
C ALA A 265 7.76 -7.36 -8.42
N GLU A 266 8.81 -7.06 -9.18
CA GLU A 266 10.21 -7.11 -8.72
C GLU A 266 10.44 -6.27 -7.46
N ASP A 267 9.91 -5.03 -7.44
CA ASP A 267 9.95 -4.12 -6.28
C ASP A 267 8.54 -3.61 -5.96
N PRO A 268 7.65 -4.43 -5.40
CA PRO A 268 6.23 -4.10 -5.30
C PRO A 268 5.96 -2.85 -4.45
N LEU A 269 6.75 -2.58 -3.41
CA LEU A 269 6.66 -1.37 -2.59
C LEU A 269 7.00 -0.09 -3.34
N LEU A 270 7.80 -0.16 -4.40
CA LEU A 270 8.26 0.99 -5.16
C LEU A 270 7.55 1.13 -6.52
N ALA A 271 6.66 0.21 -6.88
CA ALA A 271 6.00 0.18 -8.18
C ALA A 271 5.33 1.52 -8.52
N VAL A 272 4.47 2.04 -7.65
CA VAL A 272 3.79 3.33 -7.83
C VAL A 272 4.80 4.48 -7.95
N ALA A 273 5.81 4.53 -7.08
CA ALA A 273 6.81 5.60 -7.10
C ALA A 273 7.69 5.54 -8.36
N LYS A 274 8.07 4.34 -8.82
CA LYS A 274 8.78 4.16 -10.11
C LYS A 274 7.92 4.64 -11.28
N GLY A 275 6.64 4.27 -11.28
CA GLY A 275 5.71 4.64 -12.34
C GLY A 275 5.40 6.14 -12.41
N THR A 276 5.22 6.81 -11.26
CA THR A 276 5.11 8.27 -11.25
C THR A 276 6.37 8.94 -11.79
N GLY A 277 7.54 8.35 -11.54
CA GLY A 277 8.82 8.78 -12.12
C GLY A 277 8.88 8.59 -13.65
N VAL A 278 8.35 7.48 -14.18
CA VAL A 278 8.21 7.24 -15.63
C VAL A 278 7.26 8.25 -16.24
N ALA A 279 6.11 8.49 -15.60
CA ALA A 279 5.12 9.47 -16.05
C ALA A 279 5.68 10.89 -16.06
N LEU A 280 6.45 11.26 -15.02
CA LEU A 280 7.08 12.58 -14.93
C LEU A 280 8.07 12.85 -16.08
N LYS A 281 8.81 11.82 -16.50
CA LYS A 281 9.75 11.92 -17.63
C LYS A 281 9.02 12.03 -18.97
N ASN A 282 7.80 11.52 -19.08
CA ASN A 282 7.04 11.38 -20.31
C ASN A 282 5.69 12.12 -20.26
N ILE A 283 5.58 13.22 -19.54
CA ILE A 283 4.34 13.96 -19.30
C ILE A 283 3.54 14.26 -20.58
N HIS A 284 4.22 14.53 -21.68
CA HIS A 284 3.58 14.87 -22.96
C HIS A 284 3.06 13.66 -23.71
N ASN A 285 3.48 12.46 -23.35
CA ASN A 285 3.10 11.22 -24.03
C ASN A 285 1.88 10.53 -23.36
N PHE A 286 1.57 10.88 -22.13
CA PHE A 286 0.51 10.24 -21.37
C PHE A 286 -0.70 11.15 -21.22
N LEU A 287 -1.72 10.95 -22.06
CA LEU A 287 -2.95 11.74 -22.08
C LEU A 287 -3.88 11.48 -20.87
N PHE A 288 -3.62 10.42 -20.12
CA PHE A 288 -4.41 10.04 -18.93
C PHE A 288 -3.96 10.72 -17.63
N LEU A 289 -2.95 11.60 -17.71
CA LEU A 289 -2.57 12.43 -16.55
C LEU A 289 -3.63 13.48 -16.28
N ILE A 290 -4.12 13.53 -15.04
CA ILE A 290 -5.10 14.50 -14.58
C ILE A 290 -4.35 15.77 -14.14
N ARG A 291 -4.74 16.92 -14.70
CA ARG A 291 -4.13 18.21 -14.38
C ARG A 291 -5.01 19.04 -13.45
#